data_09c14b23f1b579c0a7f004e9d13a3f5d
#
_entry.id   09c14b23f1b579c0a7f004e9d13a3f5d
#
_cell.length_a   1.000
_cell.length_b   1.000
_cell.length_c   1.000
_cell.angle_alpha   90.00
_cell.angle_beta   90.00
_cell.angle_gamma   90.00
#
_symmetry.space_group_name_H-M   'P 1'
#
loop_
_entity.id
_entity.type
_entity.pdbx_description
1 polymer ?
#
loop_
_entity_poly.entity_id
_entity_poly.type
_entity_poly.pdbx_seq_one_letter_code
_entity_poly.pdbx_strand_id
1 'polypeptide(L)'
;MLGAGGGAGRAIAWQCALERCERLVLANRTLAKAKELERELARYFAGPRLLGPVAQLETIPWEESALRFQLSQIDLVVNATPLGMNQTDPSPIPISLLAPHLMIFDAIYKSVTTPLLRATADAGARGANGLAMLLHQGALAFEIWFNRPAPIAEMRQALVEG
;
A
#
# COMPACT_ATOMS: atom_id res chain seq x y z
N MET A 1 0.98 6.08 0.84
CA MET A 1 -0.08 5.29 0.17
C MET A 1 -0.39 5.92 -1.17
N LEU A 2 -0.06 5.26 -2.26
CA LEU A 2 -0.40 5.65 -3.63
C LEU A 2 -1.69 4.95 -4.06
N GLY A 3 -2.59 5.65 -4.75
CA GLY A 3 -3.88 5.11 -5.17
C GLY A 3 -4.91 5.00 -4.04
N ALA A 4 -4.82 5.84 -3.04
CA ALA A 4 -5.67 5.84 -1.84
C ALA A 4 -7.18 5.91 -2.15
N GLY A 5 -7.57 6.48 -3.30
CA GLY A 5 -8.98 6.56 -3.71
C GLY A 5 -9.57 5.29 -4.34
N GLY A 6 -8.77 4.24 -4.57
CA GLY A 6 -9.22 2.95 -5.09
C GLY A 6 -9.63 1.98 -3.97
N GLY A 7 -10.30 0.87 -4.31
CA GLY A 7 -10.79 -0.11 -3.33
C GLY A 7 -9.69 -0.68 -2.44
N ALA A 8 -8.61 -1.20 -3.03
CA ALA A 8 -7.46 -1.74 -2.28
C ALA A 8 -6.78 -0.65 -1.42
N GLY A 9 -6.54 0.55 -2.00
CA GLY A 9 -5.94 1.67 -1.29
C GLY A 9 -6.76 2.11 -0.07
N ARG A 10 -8.08 2.20 -0.22
CA ARG A 10 -9.00 2.50 0.89
C ARG A 10 -8.91 1.44 1.99
N ALA A 11 -9.01 0.15 1.63
CA ALA A 11 -8.97 -0.94 2.61
C ALA A 11 -7.66 -0.95 3.40
N ILE A 12 -6.50 -0.79 2.73
CA ILE A 12 -5.20 -0.75 3.39
C ILE A 12 -5.07 0.51 4.26
N ALA A 13 -5.53 1.68 3.79
CA ALA A 13 -5.51 2.91 4.57
C ALA A 13 -6.36 2.81 5.84
N TRP A 14 -7.53 2.17 5.75
CA TRP A 14 -8.37 1.88 6.91
C TRP A 14 -7.65 0.96 7.90
N GLN A 15 -7.00 -0.10 7.42
CA GLN A 15 -6.24 -1.01 8.29
C GLN A 15 -5.08 -0.28 8.98
N CYS A 16 -4.32 0.54 8.26
CA CYS A 16 -3.26 1.37 8.85
C CYS A 16 -3.79 2.28 9.97
N ALA A 17 -4.98 2.87 9.76
CA ALA A 17 -5.61 3.72 10.77
C ALA A 17 -6.07 2.93 12.01
N LEU A 18 -6.64 1.73 11.82
CA LEU A 18 -7.06 0.83 12.90
C LEU A 18 -5.86 0.34 13.72
N GLU A 19 -4.74 0.04 13.07
CA GLU A 19 -3.47 -0.35 13.70
C GLU A 19 -2.70 0.86 14.29
N ARG A 20 -3.30 2.06 14.23
CA ARG A 20 -2.76 3.28 14.82
C ARG A 20 -1.36 3.62 14.30
N CYS A 21 -1.13 3.53 12.98
CA CYS A 21 0.12 4.02 12.41
C CYS A 21 0.38 5.49 12.80
N GLU A 22 1.63 5.85 12.98
CA GLU A 22 1.99 7.19 13.45
C GLU A 22 1.75 8.25 12.38
N ARG A 23 2.03 7.89 11.12
CA ARG A 23 1.85 8.80 10.00
C ARG A 23 1.27 8.06 8.80
N LEU A 24 0.25 8.63 8.19
CA LEU A 24 -0.36 8.13 6.95
C LEU A 24 -0.45 9.28 5.94
N VAL A 25 0.29 9.15 4.85
CA VAL A 25 0.27 10.10 3.73
C VAL A 25 -0.51 9.46 2.58
N LEU A 26 -1.56 10.15 2.12
CA LEU A 26 -2.43 9.70 1.05
C LEU A 26 -2.11 10.46 -0.24
N ALA A 27 -1.79 9.74 -1.30
CA ALA A 27 -1.61 10.30 -2.64
C ALA A 27 -2.52 9.59 -3.64
N ASN A 28 -3.19 10.37 -4.48
CA ASN A 28 -4.07 9.82 -5.51
C ASN A 28 -4.12 10.75 -6.72
N ARG A 29 -4.18 10.19 -7.93
CA ARG A 29 -4.29 10.98 -9.17
C ARG A 29 -5.45 11.98 -9.12
N THR A 30 -6.59 11.57 -8.54
CA THR A 30 -7.72 12.46 -8.25
C THR A 30 -7.63 12.86 -6.79
N LEU A 31 -7.08 14.05 -6.52
CA LEU A 31 -6.83 14.55 -5.16
C LEU A 31 -8.09 14.54 -4.29
N ALA A 32 -9.25 14.86 -4.87
CA ALA A 32 -10.53 14.90 -4.16
C ALA A 32 -10.87 13.55 -3.50
N LYS A 33 -10.57 12.41 -4.15
CA LYS A 33 -10.81 11.07 -3.58
C LYS A 33 -9.91 10.77 -2.38
N ALA A 34 -8.68 11.24 -2.39
CA ALA A 34 -7.79 11.09 -1.25
C ALA A 34 -8.23 11.99 -0.08
N LYS A 35 -8.67 13.22 -0.36
CA LYS A 35 -9.24 14.13 0.65
C LYS A 35 -10.55 13.62 1.27
N GLU A 36 -11.35 12.90 0.50
CA GLU A 36 -12.54 12.24 1.04
C GLU A 36 -12.15 11.16 2.06
N LEU A 37 -11.21 10.29 1.70
CA LEU A 37 -10.69 9.27 2.59
C LEU A 37 -10.00 9.87 3.83
N GLU A 38 -9.25 10.95 3.68
CA GLU A 38 -8.65 11.69 4.79
C GLU A 38 -9.71 12.13 5.81
N ARG A 39 -10.82 12.72 5.35
CA ARG A 39 -11.91 13.13 6.23
C ARG A 39 -12.56 11.95 6.97
N GLU A 40 -12.74 10.83 6.31
CA GLU A 40 -13.27 9.61 6.93
C GLU A 40 -12.35 9.04 8.01
N LEU A 41 -11.03 9.07 7.76
CA LEU A 41 -10.03 8.52 8.68
C LEU A 41 -9.64 9.50 9.80
N ALA A 42 -9.94 10.79 9.68
CA ALA A 42 -9.48 11.83 10.60
C ALA A 42 -9.73 11.51 12.08
N ARG A 43 -10.87 10.87 12.41
CA ARG A 43 -11.22 10.48 13.79
C ARG A 43 -10.23 9.50 14.43
N TYR A 44 -9.53 8.68 13.63
CA TYR A 44 -8.54 7.70 14.13
C TYR A 44 -7.18 8.34 14.41
N PHE A 45 -6.94 9.52 13.83
CA PHE A 45 -5.74 10.31 14.03
C PHE A 45 -5.98 11.50 14.98
N ALA A 46 -7.24 11.79 15.32
CA ALA A 46 -7.61 12.81 16.29
C ALA A 46 -7.52 12.23 17.72
N GLY A 47 -6.79 12.90 18.59
CA GLY A 47 -6.75 12.59 20.01
C GLY A 47 -5.34 12.38 20.56
N PRO A 48 -5.16 12.58 21.87
CA PRO A 48 -3.89 12.38 22.53
C PRO A 48 -3.53 10.88 22.51
N ARG A 49 -2.32 10.57 22.10
CA ARG A 49 -1.69 9.28 22.38
C ARG A 49 -1.11 9.34 23.79
N LEU A 50 -1.32 8.30 24.59
CA LEU A 50 -0.75 8.20 25.93
C LEU A 50 0.79 8.20 25.90
N LEU A 51 1.38 7.71 24.81
CA LEU A 51 2.82 7.68 24.57
C LEU A 51 3.08 7.81 23.07
N GLY A 52 4.12 8.56 22.69
CA GLY A 52 4.57 8.71 21.30
C GLY A 52 4.16 10.02 20.61
N PRO A 53 4.61 10.23 19.37
CA PRO A 53 4.32 11.44 18.61
C PRO A 53 2.84 11.55 18.26
N VAL A 54 2.39 12.78 18.00
CA VAL A 54 1.03 13.05 17.51
C VAL A 54 0.86 12.36 16.15
N ALA A 55 -0.20 11.55 16.01
CA ALA A 55 -0.49 10.88 14.77
C ALA A 55 -0.80 11.90 13.66
N GLN A 56 -0.28 11.65 12.47
CA GLN A 56 -0.39 12.54 11.34
C GLN A 56 -1.13 11.86 10.18
N LEU A 57 -2.15 12.53 9.68
CA LEU A 57 -2.87 12.14 8.47
C LEU A 57 -2.85 13.32 7.51
N GLU A 58 -2.36 13.12 6.30
CA GLU A 58 -2.30 14.17 5.30
C GLU A 58 -2.54 13.64 3.89
N THR A 59 -3.12 14.48 3.06
CA THR A 59 -3.28 14.23 1.62
C THR A 59 -2.36 15.15 0.84
N ILE A 60 -1.59 14.56 -0.07
CA ILE A 60 -0.67 15.29 -0.95
C ILE A 60 -1.07 15.15 -2.43
N PRO A 61 -0.74 16.12 -3.29
CA PRO A 61 -0.81 15.93 -4.73
C PRO A 61 0.18 14.84 -5.17
N TRP A 62 -0.17 14.10 -6.23
CA TRP A 62 0.74 13.12 -6.81
C TRP A 62 1.70 13.83 -7.79
N GLU A 63 2.64 14.54 -7.23
CA GLU A 63 3.67 15.30 -7.94
C GLU A 63 5.05 14.95 -7.39
N GLU A 64 6.08 15.01 -8.24
CA GLU A 64 7.42 14.57 -7.85
C GLU A 64 7.97 15.34 -6.64
N SER A 65 7.75 16.65 -6.57
CA SER A 65 8.22 17.49 -5.47
C SER A 65 7.60 17.09 -4.12
N ALA A 66 6.28 16.86 -4.11
CA ALA A 66 5.56 16.41 -2.93
C ALA A 66 5.99 15.00 -2.51
N LEU A 67 6.14 14.08 -3.48
CA LEU A 67 6.63 12.73 -3.23
C LEU A 67 8.06 12.72 -2.68
N ARG A 68 8.97 13.54 -3.22
CA ARG A 68 10.37 13.66 -2.78
C ARG A 68 10.45 14.04 -1.31
N PHE A 69 9.68 15.02 -0.88
CA PHE A 69 9.65 15.46 0.51
C PHE A 69 9.14 14.32 1.43
N GLN A 70 8.06 13.65 1.05
CA GLN A 70 7.47 12.61 1.87
C GLN A 70 8.34 11.35 1.96
N LEU A 71 8.91 10.91 0.83
CA LEU A 71 9.71 9.69 0.77
C LEU A 71 10.98 9.74 1.63
N SER A 72 11.48 10.94 1.95
CA SER A 72 12.61 11.10 2.87
C SER A 72 12.23 10.91 4.35
N GLN A 73 10.94 10.82 4.69
CA GLN A 73 10.43 10.85 6.07
C GLN A 73 9.50 9.66 6.41
N ILE A 74 9.36 8.72 5.52
CA ILE A 74 8.51 7.53 5.71
C ILE A 74 9.32 6.25 5.57
N ASP A 75 8.82 5.17 6.14
CA ASP A 75 9.45 3.85 6.11
C ASP A 75 8.82 2.94 5.05
N LEU A 76 7.51 3.08 4.80
CA LEU A 76 6.74 2.20 3.94
C LEU A 76 6.00 2.97 2.85
N VAL A 77 6.19 2.55 1.61
CA VAL A 77 5.36 2.95 0.47
C VAL A 77 4.45 1.79 0.08
N VAL A 78 3.17 2.09 -0.09
CA VAL A 78 2.20 1.14 -0.62
C VAL A 78 1.73 1.63 -1.99
N ASN A 79 1.93 0.83 -3.03
CA ASN A 79 1.32 1.02 -4.33
C ASN A 79 0.01 0.23 -4.41
N ALA A 80 -1.11 0.94 -4.36
CA ALA A 80 -2.45 0.40 -4.58
C ALA A 80 -3.07 0.93 -5.89
N THR A 81 -2.23 1.32 -6.83
CA THR A 81 -2.63 1.74 -8.19
C THR A 81 -2.55 0.57 -9.15
N PRO A 82 -3.17 0.65 -10.33
CA PRO A 82 -2.97 -0.34 -11.39
C PRO A 82 -1.63 -0.19 -12.14
N LEU A 83 -0.83 0.86 -11.88
CA LEU A 83 0.46 1.08 -12.55
C LEU A 83 1.46 -0.01 -12.17
N GLY A 84 1.94 -0.73 -13.16
CA GLY A 84 2.81 -1.89 -13.02
C GLY A 84 2.12 -3.23 -13.25
N MET A 85 0.81 -3.25 -13.55
CA MET A 85 0.10 -4.47 -13.97
C MET A 85 0.63 -5.01 -15.29
N ASN A 86 1.05 -4.12 -16.19
CA ASN A 86 1.72 -4.46 -17.43
C ASN A 86 3.22 -4.14 -17.29
N GLN A 87 4.07 -4.97 -17.93
CA GLN A 87 5.53 -4.79 -17.88
C GLN A 87 6.01 -3.46 -18.53
N THR A 88 5.18 -2.88 -19.38
CA THR A 88 5.42 -1.60 -20.06
C THR A 88 4.91 -0.38 -19.28
N ASP A 89 4.18 -0.60 -18.18
CA ASP A 89 3.69 0.49 -17.35
C ASP A 89 4.87 1.24 -16.70
N PRO A 90 4.78 2.57 -16.57
CA PRO A 90 5.77 3.31 -15.82
C PRO A 90 5.70 2.97 -14.34
N SER A 91 6.81 3.15 -13.63
CA SER A 91 6.80 3.11 -12.17
C SER A 91 5.89 4.21 -11.60
N PRO A 92 5.07 3.91 -10.59
CA PRO A 92 4.23 4.92 -9.94
C PRO A 92 5.02 5.98 -9.16
N ILE A 93 6.30 5.73 -8.92
CA ILE A 93 7.25 6.63 -8.27
C ILE A 93 8.45 6.80 -9.19
N PRO A 94 8.99 8.02 -9.37
CA PRO A 94 10.27 8.21 -10.03
C PRO A 94 11.36 7.35 -9.36
N ILE A 95 12.10 6.58 -10.16
CA ILE A 95 13.13 5.65 -9.66
C ILE A 95 14.18 6.41 -8.83
N SER A 96 14.47 7.65 -9.22
CA SER A 96 15.42 8.54 -8.51
C SER A 96 15.00 8.90 -7.07
N LEU A 97 13.77 8.59 -6.67
CA LEU A 97 13.25 8.83 -5.32
C LEU A 97 13.27 7.58 -4.43
N LEU A 98 13.60 6.41 -4.99
CA LEU A 98 13.76 5.19 -4.22
C LEU A 98 15.09 5.23 -3.46
N ALA A 99 15.06 4.79 -2.21
CA ALA A 99 16.22 4.82 -1.32
C ALA A 99 16.26 3.56 -0.43
N PRO A 100 17.45 3.10 0.03
CA PRO A 100 17.62 1.85 0.76
C PRO A 100 16.81 1.73 2.07
N HIS A 101 16.42 2.85 2.69
CA HIS A 101 15.63 2.85 3.91
C HIS A 101 14.16 2.49 3.68
N LEU A 102 13.68 2.60 2.44
CA LEU A 102 12.27 2.36 2.12
C LEU A 102 11.94 0.86 2.08
N MET A 103 10.75 0.53 2.54
CA MET A 103 10.07 -0.71 2.23
C MET A 103 8.95 -0.41 1.23
N ILE A 104 8.86 -1.19 0.16
CA ILE A 104 7.85 -1.01 -0.88
C ILE A 104 6.90 -2.22 -0.85
N PHE A 105 5.63 -1.98 -0.61
CA PHE A 105 4.57 -2.96 -0.82
C PHE A 105 3.81 -2.61 -2.10
N ASP A 106 3.91 -3.48 -3.09
CA ASP A 106 3.16 -3.34 -4.34
C ASP A 106 1.95 -4.27 -4.30
N ALA A 107 0.74 -3.73 -4.20
CA ALA A 107 -0.49 -4.52 -4.12
C ALA A 107 -0.79 -5.31 -5.40
N ILE A 108 0.00 -5.15 -6.46
CA ILE A 108 -0.10 -5.95 -7.69
C ILE A 108 0.36 -7.37 -7.42
N TYR A 109 -0.44 -8.33 -7.88
CA TYR A 109 -0.20 -9.77 -7.71
C TYR A 109 -0.09 -10.54 -9.03
N LYS A 110 -0.47 -9.94 -10.17
CA LYS A 110 -0.43 -10.58 -11.49
C LYS A 110 0.99 -10.93 -11.95
N SER A 111 2.00 -10.22 -11.47
CA SER A 111 3.41 -10.45 -11.77
C SER A 111 4.19 -10.56 -10.48
N VAL A 112 5.09 -11.54 -10.41
CA VAL A 112 5.99 -11.70 -9.26
C VAL A 112 6.89 -10.47 -9.10
N THR A 113 7.28 -9.85 -10.22
CA THR A 113 8.16 -8.68 -10.22
C THR A 113 7.60 -7.59 -11.13
N THR A 114 7.12 -6.50 -10.55
CA THR A 114 6.65 -5.30 -11.27
C THR A 114 7.81 -4.36 -11.61
N PRO A 115 7.64 -3.38 -12.52
CA PRO A 115 8.65 -2.35 -12.75
C PRO A 115 9.06 -1.62 -11.46
N LEU A 116 8.11 -1.34 -10.56
CA LEU A 116 8.38 -0.74 -9.26
C LEU A 116 9.29 -1.62 -8.39
N LEU A 117 8.98 -2.92 -8.28
CA LEU A 117 9.76 -3.85 -7.45
C LEU A 117 11.17 -4.11 -8.00
N ARG A 118 11.34 -4.11 -9.33
CA ARG A 118 12.69 -4.13 -9.94
C ARG A 118 13.50 -2.91 -9.53
N ALA A 119 12.92 -1.72 -9.75
CA ALA A 119 13.59 -0.48 -9.37
C ALA A 119 13.88 -0.39 -7.86
N THR A 120 13.00 -0.97 -7.04
CA THR A 120 13.20 -1.08 -5.58
C THR A 120 14.44 -1.90 -5.26
N ALA A 121 14.62 -3.06 -5.89
CA ALA A 121 15.79 -3.91 -5.70
C ALA A 121 17.07 -3.22 -6.18
N ASP A 122 17.02 -2.55 -7.33
CA ASP A 122 18.16 -1.79 -7.89
C ASP A 122 18.57 -0.63 -6.98
N ALA A 123 17.63 -0.03 -6.25
CA ALA A 123 17.90 1.02 -5.26
C ALA A 123 18.37 0.47 -3.89
N GLY A 124 18.53 -0.85 -3.75
CA GLY A 124 18.91 -1.48 -2.48
C GLY A 124 17.81 -1.46 -1.40
N ALA A 125 16.57 -1.14 -1.77
CA ALA A 125 15.42 -1.13 -0.89
C ALA A 125 14.74 -2.52 -0.83
N ARG A 126 13.86 -2.72 0.16
CA ARG A 126 13.11 -3.96 0.32
C ARG A 126 11.74 -3.83 -0.33
N GLY A 127 11.28 -4.90 -1.01
CA GLY A 127 9.98 -4.91 -1.65
C GLY A 127 9.22 -6.22 -1.44
N ALA A 128 7.89 -6.12 -1.46
CA ALA A 128 6.98 -7.26 -1.47
C ALA A 128 5.81 -6.99 -2.41
N ASN A 129 5.29 -8.04 -3.05
CA ASN A 129 4.14 -7.99 -3.94
C ASN A 129 2.81 -8.34 -3.23
N GLY A 130 1.70 -8.22 -3.95
CA GLY A 130 0.36 -8.46 -3.44
C GLY A 130 -0.09 -9.91 -3.32
N LEU A 131 0.76 -10.91 -3.63
CA LEU A 131 0.34 -12.33 -3.61
C LEU A 131 -0.11 -12.78 -2.22
N ALA A 132 0.61 -12.41 -1.17
CA ALA A 132 0.21 -12.76 0.19
C ALA A 132 -1.13 -12.10 0.58
N MET A 133 -1.34 -10.85 0.17
CA MET A 133 -2.62 -10.16 0.38
C MET A 133 -3.76 -10.87 -0.36
N LEU A 134 -3.55 -11.27 -1.60
CA LEU A 134 -4.53 -12.04 -2.39
C LEU A 134 -4.88 -13.37 -1.72
N LEU A 135 -3.87 -14.10 -1.24
CA LEU A 135 -4.07 -15.36 -0.51
C LEU A 135 -4.94 -15.17 0.73
N HIS A 136 -4.55 -14.24 1.59
CA HIS A 136 -5.23 -14.07 2.87
C HIS A 136 -6.64 -13.49 2.74
N GLN A 137 -6.87 -12.56 1.80
CA GLN A 137 -8.22 -12.06 1.54
C GLN A 137 -9.15 -13.16 0.98
N GLY A 138 -8.60 -14.05 0.13
CA GLY A 138 -9.32 -15.21 -0.37
C GLY A 138 -9.63 -16.23 0.72
N ALA A 139 -8.68 -16.48 1.63
CA ALA A 139 -8.87 -17.34 2.78
C ALA A 139 -9.98 -16.83 3.72
N LEU A 140 -9.96 -15.54 4.05
CA LEU A 140 -11.01 -14.92 4.86
C LEU A 140 -12.39 -15.01 4.19
N ALA A 141 -12.46 -14.75 2.89
CA ALA A 141 -13.71 -14.89 2.14
C ALA A 141 -14.24 -16.33 2.19
N PHE A 142 -13.35 -17.32 2.00
CA PHE A 142 -13.70 -18.74 2.10
C PHE A 142 -14.26 -19.09 3.48
N GLU A 143 -13.62 -18.64 4.54
CA GLU A 143 -14.07 -18.89 5.91
C GLU A 143 -15.45 -18.30 6.19
N ILE A 144 -15.70 -17.08 5.72
CA ILE A 144 -17.02 -16.43 5.86
C ILE A 144 -18.10 -17.18 5.08
N TRP A 145 -17.82 -17.61 3.84
CA TRP A 145 -18.82 -18.26 2.99
C TRP A 145 -19.12 -19.68 3.40
N PHE A 146 -18.11 -20.42 3.83
CA PHE A 146 -18.25 -21.87 4.10
C PHE A 146 -18.25 -22.23 5.59
N ASN A 147 -18.07 -21.24 6.48
CA ASN A 147 -18.02 -21.41 7.94
C ASN A 147 -17.08 -22.55 8.37
N ARG A 148 -15.90 -22.64 7.76
CA ARG A 148 -14.84 -23.61 8.05
C ARG A 148 -13.46 -22.99 7.73
N PRO A 149 -12.38 -23.49 8.38
CA PRO A 149 -11.02 -23.01 8.12
C PRO A 149 -10.64 -23.11 6.64
N ALA A 150 -9.97 -22.08 6.11
CA ALA A 150 -9.50 -22.07 4.74
C ALA A 150 -8.29 -23.01 4.56
N PRO A 151 -8.22 -23.80 3.47
CA PRO A 151 -7.08 -24.63 3.14
C PRO A 151 -5.92 -23.77 2.60
N ILE A 152 -5.27 -23.00 3.47
CA ILE A 152 -4.27 -21.99 3.10
C ILE A 152 -3.08 -22.58 2.33
N ALA A 153 -2.67 -23.81 2.67
CA ALA A 153 -1.53 -24.47 2.01
C ALA A 153 -1.84 -24.74 0.55
N GLU A 154 -2.99 -25.32 0.26
CA GLU A 154 -3.48 -25.63 -1.08
C GLU A 154 -3.76 -24.34 -1.89
N MET A 155 -4.36 -23.34 -1.24
CA MET A 155 -4.58 -22.03 -1.87
C MET A 155 -3.27 -21.35 -2.26
N ARG A 156 -2.25 -21.44 -1.41
CA ARG A 156 -0.91 -20.90 -1.68
C ARG A 156 -0.25 -21.62 -2.86
N GLN A 157 -0.31 -22.94 -2.86
CA GLN A 157 0.25 -23.75 -3.95
C GLN A 157 -0.40 -23.38 -5.29
N ALA A 158 -1.70 -23.30 -5.35
CA ALA A 158 -2.43 -22.89 -6.56
C ALA A 158 -2.04 -21.49 -7.07
N LEU A 159 -1.71 -20.56 -6.18
CA LEU A 159 -1.26 -19.21 -6.56
C LEU A 159 0.17 -19.18 -7.15
N VAL A 160 0.98 -20.17 -6.87
CA VAL A 160 2.37 -20.25 -7.37
C VAL A 160 2.42 -21.03 -8.70
N GLU A 161 1.51 -21.97 -8.89
CA GLU A 161 1.46 -22.85 -10.07
C GLU A 161 0.64 -22.27 -11.24
N GLY A 162 -0.22 -21.28 -11.01
CA GLY A 162 -1.10 -20.61 -11.98
C GLY A 162 -0.54 -19.27 -12.41
#